data_ff59e116e5c8f0f3b3335193650895e0
#
_entry.id   ff59e116e5c8f0f3b3335193650895e0
#
_cell.length_a   1.000
_cell.length_b   1.000
_cell.length_c   1.000
_cell.angle_alpha   90.00
_cell.angle_beta   90.00
_cell.angle_gamma   90.00
#
_symmetry.space_group_name_H-M   'P 1'
#
loop_
_entity.id
_entity.type
_entity.pdbx_description
1 polymer ?
#
loop_
_entity_poly.entity_id
_entity_poly.type
_entity_poly.pdbx_seq_one_letter_code
_entity_poly.pdbx_strand_id
1 'polypeptide(L)'
;MALGSELDLTELNEKVLADGKKLVLPVVFGKDLIFREVKGLTEEYFAIGSFGIREPKEDLPLWDPKEERSNTLWLLPGVAFDRGCRRLGQGGGYYDRTLERLRAFQRAGDTIAGVAFSCQIADRIPTEEWDASLDKVISPGEIYINQHI
;
A
#
# COMPACT_ATOMS: atom_id res chain seq x y z
N MET A 1 0.56 -3.71 9.54
CA MET A 1 -0.38 -3.53 10.68
C MET A 1 -0.92 -2.12 10.61
N ALA A 2 -2.22 -1.96 10.69
CA ALA A 2 -2.83 -0.64 10.69
C ALA A 2 -2.49 0.09 12.00
N LEU A 3 -2.07 1.33 11.93
CA LEU A 3 -2.17 2.24 13.06
C LEU A 3 -3.65 2.48 13.31
N GLY A 4 -4.12 2.60 14.53
CA GLY A 4 -5.53 2.53 14.95
C GLY A 4 -6.60 3.32 14.16
N SER A 5 -6.20 4.06 13.12
CA SER A 5 -7.07 4.74 12.15
C SER A 5 -7.02 4.14 10.73
N GLU A 6 -6.22 3.09 10.52
CA GLU A 6 -6.10 2.43 9.22
C GLU A 6 -6.97 1.16 9.16
N LEU A 7 -7.34 0.78 7.95
CA LEU A 7 -8.11 -0.43 7.70
C LEU A 7 -7.27 -1.68 8.04
N ASP A 8 -7.84 -2.58 8.83
CA ASP A 8 -7.19 -3.86 9.12
C ASP A 8 -7.34 -4.82 7.93
N LEU A 9 -6.22 -5.20 7.35
CA LEU A 9 -6.15 -6.11 6.19
C LEU A 9 -5.71 -7.53 6.58
N THR A 10 -5.76 -7.90 7.86
CA THR A 10 -5.28 -9.21 8.34
C THR A 10 -5.97 -10.36 7.64
N GLU A 11 -7.30 -10.38 7.58
CA GLU A 11 -8.07 -11.43 6.89
C GLU A 11 -7.72 -11.52 5.39
N LEU A 12 -7.55 -10.38 4.74
CA LEU A 12 -7.14 -10.35 3.33
C LEU A 12 -5.74 -10.95 3.15
N ASN A 13 -4.81 -10.58 4.01
CA ASN A 13 -3.44 -11.09 3.97
C ASN A 13 -3.39 -12.61 4.22
N GLU A 14 -4.18 -13.11 5.16
CA GLU A 14 -4.33 -14.55 5.40
C GLU A 14 -4.84 -15.27 4.16
N LYS A 15 -5.87 -14.71 3.50
CA LYS A 15 -6.42 -15.27 2.27
C LYS A 15 -5.42 -15.25 1.11
N VAL A 16 -4.66 -14.19 0.95
CA VAL A 16 -3.60 -14.07 -0.07
C VAL A 16 -2.60 -15.22 0.10
N LEU A 17 -2.14 -15.48 1.32
CA LEU A 17 -1.22 -16.57 1.63
C LEU A 17 -1.85 -17.94 1.43
N ALA A 18 -3.10 -18.13 1.87
CA ALA A 18 -3.84 -19.37 1.69
C ALA A 18 -4.06 -19.73 0.21
N ASP A 19 -4.25 -18.72 -0.64
CA ASP A 19 -4.38 -18.87 -2.10
C ASP A 19 -3.02 -19.10 -2.80
N GLY A 20 -1.94 -19.22 -2.05
CA GLY A 20 -0.58 -19.45 -2.58
C GLY A 20 0.04 -18.25 -3.28
N LYS A 21 -0.51 -17.06 -3.08
CA LYS A 21 0.01 -15.82 -3.63
C LYS A 21 1.15 -15.25 -2.77
N LYS A 22 2.01 -14.48 -3.40
CA LYS A 22 3.09 -13.76 -2.71
C LYS A 22 2.52 -12.57 -1.95
N LEU A 23 2.86 -12.46 -0.68
CA LEU A 23 2.56 -11.31 0.17
C LEU A 23 3.82 -10.55 0.49
N VAL A 24 3.82 -9.24 0.22
CA VAL A 24 4.95 -8.34 0.47
C VAL A 24 4.48 -7.21 1.37
N LEU A 25 5.24 -6.91 2.40
CA LEU A 25 4.90 -5.89 3.37
C LEU A 25 6.02 -4.85 3.49
N PRO A 26 5.67 -3.59 3.80
CA PRO A 26 6.64 -2.51 3.89
C PRO A 26 7.45 -2.56 5.18
N VAL A 27 8.69 -2.08 5.08
CA VAL A 27 9.60 -1.81 6.19
C VAL A 27 10.16 -0.41 6.01
N VAL A 28 10.19 0.37 7.07
CA VAL A 28 10.79 1.72 7.05
C VAL A 28 12.31 1.58 6.98
N PHE A 29 12.90 2.19 5.97
CA PHE A 29 14.35 2.25 5.79
C PHE A 29 14.78 3.69 5.48
N GLY A 30 15.24 4.41 6.50
CA GLY A 30 15.54 5.82 6.38
C GLY A 30 14.31 6.66 6.06
N LYS A 31 14.30 7.31 4.91
CA LYS A 31 13.18 8.12 4.41
C LYS A 31 12.24 7.36 3.48
N ASP A 32 12.56 6.11 3.17
CA ASP A 32 11.85 5.31 2.19
C ASP A 32 11.22 4.05 2.80
N LEU A 33 10.40 3.38 2.01
CA LEU A 33 9.94 2.03 2.29
C LEU A 33 10.69 1.05 1.40
N ILE A 34 11.16 -0.02 2.02
CA ILE A 34 11.57 -1.26 1.33
C ILE A 34 10.51 -2.32 1.59
N PHE A 35 10.54 -3.40 0.84
CA PHE A 35 9.51 -4.43 0.91
C PHE A 35 10.15 -5.79 1.13
N ARG A 36 9.51 -6.60 1.99
CA ARG A 36 9.95 -7.96 2.28
C ARG A 36 8.81 -8.94 2.08
N GLU A 37 9.14 -10.09 1.51
CA GLU A 37 8.19 -11.18 1.35
C GLU A 37 8.01 -11.91 2.68
N VAL A 38 6.75 -12.14 3.07
CA VAL A 38 6.39 -12.93 4.25
C VAL A 38 5.63 -14.19 3.83
N LYS A 39 5.86 -15.28 4.55
CA LYS A 39 5.18 -16.57 4.31
C LYS A 39 4.09 -16.87 5.34
N GLY A 40 3.93 -16.00 6.32
CA GLY A 40 2.94 -16.14 7.38
C GLY A 40 2.77 -14.83 8.15
N LEU A 41 1.79 -14.80 9.04
CA LEU A 41 1.45 -13.63 9.85
C LEU A 41 1.72 -13.83 11.36
N THR A 42 2.40 -14.92 11.72
CA THR A 42 2.81 -15.21 13.10
C THR A 42 4.03 -14.37 13.52
N GLU A 43 4.27 -14.27 14.83
CA GLU A 43 5.37 -13.47 15.38
C GLU A 43 6.77 -13.89 14.90
N GLU A 44 6.93 -15.08 14.37
CA GLU A 44 8.20 -15.53 13.80
C GLU A 44 8.67 -14.69 12.61
N TYR A 45 7.75 -14.06 11.88
CA TYR A 45 8.03 -13.24 10.70
C TYR A 45 8.23 -11.74 11.02
N PHE A 46 7.93 -11.30 12.24
CA PHE A 46 7.85 -9.87 12.57
C PHE A 46 8.73 -9.48 13.74
N ALA A 47 9.12 -8.22 13.76
CA ALA A 47 9.79 -7.55 14.87
C ALA A 47 9.21 -6.12 15.01
N ILE A 48 9.47 -5.49 16.15
CA ILE A 48 9.11 -4.08 16.33
C ILE A 48 10.18 -3.25 15.62
N GLY A 49 9.75 -2.53 14.60
CA GLY A 49 10.58 -1.67 13.78
C GLY A 49 10.53 -0.19 14.21
N SER A 50 10.84 0.67 13.27
CA SER A 50 10.74 2.12 13.45
C SER A 50 9.32 2.54 13.85
N PHE A 51 9.21 3.58 14.64
CA PHE A 51 7.92 4.09 15.15
C PHE A 51 7.13 3.11 16.04
N GLY A 52 7.75 2.05 16.57
CA GLY A 52 7.08 1.04 17.38
C GLY A 52 6.07 0.18 16.61
N ILE A 53 6.17 0.16 15.29
CA ILE A 53 5.28 -0.60 14.40
C ILE A 53 5.86 -1.99 14.17
N ARG A 54 4.99 -2.98 14.10
CA ARG A 54 5.33 -4.36 13.74
C ARG A 54 5.67 -4.43 12.25
N GLU A 55 6.90 -4.80 11.94
CA GLU A 55 7.44 -4.88 10.58
C GLU A 55 8.04 -6.27 10.30
N PRO A 56 8.09 -6.71 9.02
CA PRO A 56 8.85 -7.90 8.64
C PRO A 56 10.29 -7.86 9.11
N LYS A 57 10.80 -8.99 9.60
CA LYS A 57 12.19 -9.11 10.07
C LYS A 57 13.22 -8.91 8.98
N GLU A 58 14.40 -8.44 9.37
CA GLU A 58 15.50 -8.10 8.46
C GLU A 58 16.07 -9.30 7.67
N ASP A 59 15.94 -10.51 8.19
CA ASP A 59 16.40 -11.73 7.55
C ASP A 59 15.45 -12.28 6.49
N LEU A 60 14.23 -11.72 6.37
CA LEU A 60 13.30 -12.12 5.33
C LEU A 60 13.71 -11.58 3.95
N PRO A 61 13.35 -12.29 2.87
CA PRO A 61 13.74 -11.88 1.50
C PRO A 61 13.30 -10.46 1.16
N LEU A 62 14.22 -9.65 0.65
CA LEU A 62 13.90 -8.39 0.01
C LEU A 62 13.14 -8.65 -1.28
N TRP A 63 12.13 -7.82 -1.53
CA TRP A 63 11.38 -7.85 -2.78
C TRP A 63 11.56 -6.54 -3.54
N ASP A 64 11.85 -6.65 -4.83
CA ASP A 64 12.04 -5.50 -5.73
C ASP A 64 10.97 -5.55 -6.83
N PRO A 65 10.15 -4.49 -6.98
CA PRO A 65 9.15 -4.42 -8.04
C PRO A 65 9.73 -4.51 -9.44
N LYS A 66 10.99 -4.14 -9.64
CA LYS A 66 11.66 -4.22 -10.94
C LYS A 66 11.94 -5.67 -11.38
N GLU A 67 12.16 -6.55 -10.41
CA GLU A 67 12.49 -7.96 -10.64
C GLU A 67 11.25 -8.85 -10.69
N GLU A 68 10.12 -8.37 -10.18
CA GLU A 68 8.86 -9.12 -10.19
C GLU A 68 8.33 -9.28 -11.60
N ARG A 69 7.90 -10.48 -11.94
CA ARG A 69 7.37 -10.82 -13.28
C ARG A 69 5.86 -11.03 -13.30
N SER A 70 5.26 -11.22 -12.15
CA SER A 70 3.82 -11.36 -11.99
C SER A 70 3.15 -9.99 -11.84
N ASN A 71 1.88 -9.91 -12.21
CA ASN A 71 1.09 -8.73 -11.93
C ASN A 71 0.96 -8.50 -10.42
N THR A 72 1.07 -7.25 -10.01
CA THR A 72 1.08 -6.85 -8.60
C THR A 72 -0.10 -5.95 -8.29
N LEU A 73 -0.79 -6.26 -7.22
CA LEU A 73 -1.77 -5.37 -6.60
C LEU A 73 -1.12 -4.66 -5.41
N TRP A 74 -1.07 -3.35 -5.47
CA TRP A 74 -0.62 -2.49 -4.38
C TRP A 74 -1.81 -1.93 -3.63
N LEU A 75 -1.81 -2.09 -2.32
CA LEU A 75 -2.81 -1.51 -1.43
C LEU A 75 -2.15 -0.47 -0.55
N LEU A 76 -2.49 0.80 -0.74
CA LEU A 76 -1.89 1.93 -0.04
C LEU A 76 -2.86 2.51 0.99
N PRO A 77 -2.37 2.76 2.22
CA PRO A 77 -3.14 3.49 3.22
C PRO A 77 -3.11 5.00 2.95
N GLY A 78 -3.98 5.73 3.62
CA GLY A 78 -4.00 7.18 3.58
C GLY A 78 -4.87 7.76 4.68
N VAL A 79 -4.75 9.06 4.90
CA VAL A 79 -5.62 9.82 5.79
C VAL A 79 -6.99 10.04 5.16
N ALA A 80 -7.00 10.42 3.90
CA ALA A 80 -8.21 10.64 3.11
C ALA A 80 -7.97 10.31 1.64
N PHE A 81 -9.06 10.06 0.95
CA PHE A 81 -9.09 9.79 -0.49
C PHE A 81 -10.27 10.53 -1.12
N ASP A 82 -10.24 10.76 -2.41
CA ASP A 82 -11.38 11.29 -3.14
C ASP A 82 -11.82 10.36 -4.28
N ARG A 83 -12.96 10.69 -4.89
CA ARG A 83 -13.53 9.91 -6.00
C ARG A 83 -12.72 9.98 -7.29
N GLY A 84 -11.80 10.94 -7.39
CA GLY A 84 -10.81 11.06 -8.46
C GLY A 84 -9.54 10.24 -8.22
N CYS A 85 -9.54 9.39 -7.20
CA CYS A 85 -8.42 8.52 -6.82
C CYS A 85 -7.16 9.27 -6.37
N ARG A 86 -7.34 10.43 -5.75
CA ARG A 86 -6.28 11.18 -5.08
C ARG A 86 -6.16 10.73 -3.64
N ARG A 87 -4.97 10.86 -3.09
CA ARG A 87 -4.63 10.39 -1.75
C ARG A 87 -4.00 11.51 -0.94
N LEU A 88 -4.42 11.66 0.31
CA LEU A 88 -3.78 12.49 1.32
C LEU A 88 -3.03 11.59 2.31
N GLY A 89 -1.73 11.79 2.44
CA GLY A 89 -0.88 11.09 3.41
C GLY A 89 -0.73 11.83 4.73
N GLN A 90 -0.02 11.23 5.67
CA GLN A 90 0.22 11.78 7.03
C GLN A 90 1.35 12.83 7.10
N GLY A 91 1.95 13.19 5.96
CA GLY A 91 3.02 14.20 5.89
C GLY A 91 4.46 13.67 5.90
N GLY A 92 4.69 12.39 6.20
CA GLY A 92 6.02 11.77 6.15
C GLY A 92 6.54 11.48 4.74
N GLY A 93 5.65 11.49 3.75
CA GLY A 93 5.99 11.29 2.35
C GLY A 93 6.41 9.87 1.95
N TYR A 94 6.35 8.89 2.85
CA TYR A 94 6.78 7.51 2.59
C TYR A 94 6.02 6.87 1.43
N TYR A 95 4.69 6.96 1.44
CA TYR A 95 3.86 6.39 0.38
C TYR A 95 3.82 7.25 -0.88
N ASP A 96 4.01 8.57 -0.77
CA ASP A 96 4.11 9.45 -1.94
C ASP A 96 5.36 9.13 -2.75
N ARG A 97 6.52 9.00 -2.09
CA ARG A 97 7.76 8.56 -2.73
C ARG A 97 7.67 7.14 -3.28
N THR A 98 6.99 6.25 -2.55
CA THR A 98 6.74 4.89 -3.03
C THR A 98 5.86 4.90 -4.27
N LEU A 99 4.77 5.64 -4.27
CA LEU A 99 3.84 5.76 -5.40
C LEU A 99 4.55 6.30 -6.66
N GLU A 100 5.38 7.33 -6.50
CA GLU A 100 6.19 7.87 -7.60
C GLU A 100 7.10 6.80 -8.20
N ARG A 101 7.81 6.03 -7.37
CA ARG A 101 8.65 4.92 -7.83
C ARG A 101 7.84 3.83 -8.53
N LEU A 102 6.69 3.44 -7.96
CA LEU A 102 5.82 2.43 -8.56
C LEU A 102 5.31 2.85 -9.93
N ARG A 103 4.93 4.11 -10.09
CA ARG A 103 4.50 4.63 -11.40
C ARG A 103 5.59 4.54 -12.46
N ALA A 104 6.85 4.72 -12.08
CA ALA A 104 7.99 4.59 -13.00
C ALA A 104 8.21 3.15 -13.51
N PHE A 105 7.75 2.14 -12.75
CA PHE A 105 7.95 0.71 -13.07
C PHE A 105 6.64 -0.06 -13.30
N GLN A 106 5.49 0.62 -13.21
CA GLN A 106 4.19 -0.02 -13.35
C GLN A 106 4.06 -0.68 -14.73
N ARG A 107 3.65 -1.93 -14.70
CA ARG A 107 3.40 -2.73 -15.91
C ARG A 107 1.91 -2.78 -16.22
N ALA A 108 1.59 -3.09 -17.47
CA ALA A 108 0.22 -3.41 -17.84
C ALA A 108 -0.29 -4.59 -17.00
N GLY A 109 -1.34 -4.43 -16.26
CA GLY A 109 -1.88 -5.44 -15.35
C GLY A 109 -1.52 -5.24 -13.87
N ASP A 110 -0.54 -4.40 -13.54
CA ASP A 110 -0.36 -3.93 -12.17
C ASP A 110 -1.48 -2.94 -11.81
N THR A 111 -1.91 -2.98 -10.56
CA THR A 111 -2.92 -2.05 -10.04
C THR A 111 -2.44 -1.43 -8.75
N ILE A 112 -2.56 -0.11 -8.63
CA ILE A 112 -2.26 0.65 -7.42
C ILE A 112 -3.57 1.21 -6.87
N ALA A 113 -4.02 0.68 -5.73
CA ALA A 113 -5.28 1.05 -5.12
C ALA A 113 -5.09 1.62 -3.70
N GLY A 114 -5.85 2.64 -3.38
CA GLY A 114 -6.04 3.08 -2.00
C GLY A 114 -7.11 2.23 -1.31
N VAL A 115 -6.94 1.97 -0.02
CA VAL A 115 -7.94 1.28 0.80
C VAL A 115 -8.38 2.20 1.93
N ALA A 116 -9.69 2.33 2.11
CA ALA A 116 -10.28 3.35 2.96
C ALA A 116 -11.54 2.88 3.67
N PHE A 117 -11.79 3.43 4.86
CA PHE A 117 -13.15 3.47 5.40
C PHE A 117 -14.00 4.47 4.61
N SER A 118 -15.32 4.31 4.63
CA SER A 118 -16.23 5.22 3.93
C SER A 118 -16.09 6.68 4.43
N CYS A 119 -15.80 6.88 5.72
CA CYS A 119 -15.58 8.21 6.30
C CYS A 119 -14.28 8.90 5.84
N GLN A 120 -13.37 8.17 5.19
CA GLN A 120 -12.13 8.74 4.64
C GLN A 120 -12.29 9.24 3.21
N ILE A 121 -13.47 9.07 2.60
CA ILE A 121 -13.74 9.56 1.25
C ILE A 121 -14.22 11.00 1.31
N ALA A 122 -13.44 11.91 0.76
CA ALA A 122 -13.75 13.34 0.64
C ALA A 122 -14.25 13.66 -0.78
N ASP A 123 -14.90 14.79 -0.94
CA ASP A 123 -15.35 15.26 -2.26
C ASP A 123 -14.14 15.59 -3.15
N ARG A 124 -13.13 16.22 -2.58
CA ARG A 124 -11.89 16.57 -3.27
C ARG A 124 -10.72 16.67 -2.30
N ILE A 125 -9.60 16.07 -2.68
CA ILE A 125 -8.30 16.21 -2.01
C ILE A 125 -7.51 17.32 -2.71
N PRO A 126 -6.96 18.31 -1.97
CA PRO A 126 -6.04 19.28 -2.53
C PRO A 126 -4.78 18.57 -3.03
N THR A 127 -4.43 18.74 -4.29
CA THR A 127 -3.25 18.14 -4.91
C THR A 127 -2.56 19.15 -5.80
N GLU A 128 -1.26 18.96 -5.97
CA GLU A 128 -0.47 19.64 -6.98
C GLU A 128 -0.53 18.88 -8.31
N GLU A 129 -0.22 19.54 -9.43
CA GLU A 129 -0.29 18.90 -10.75
C GLU A 129 0.62 17.69 -10.92
N TRP A 130 1.72 17.65 -10.14
CA TRP A 130 2.71 16.56 -10.15
C TRP A 130 2.41 15.43 -9.16
N ASP A 131 1.37 15.55 -8.34
CA ASP A 131 1.00 14.50 -7.40
C ASP A 131 0.47 13.27 -8.16
N ALA A 132 1.08 12.12 -7.90
CA ALA A 132 0.66 10.88 -8.51
C ALA A 132 -0.70 10.43 -7.96
N SER A 133 -1.63 10.08 -8.84
CA SER A 133 -2.92 9.51 -8.47
C SER A 133 -2.88 7.98 -8.43
N LEU A 134 -3.85 7.39 -7.75
CA LEU A 134 -4.07 5.94 -7.70
C LEU A 134 -4.87 5.48 -8.92
N ASP A 135 -4.85 4.19 -9.22
CA ASP A 135 -5.72 3.60 -10.24
C ASP A 135 -7.14 3.44 -9.72
N LYS A 136 -7.25 3.09 -8.44
CA LYS A 136 -8.53 2.84 -7.76
C LYS A 136 -8.49 3.30 -6.31
N VAL A 137 -9.65 3.53 -5.75
CA VAL A 137 -9.87 3.63 -4.30
C VAL A 137 -10.99 2.66 -3.92
N ILE A 138 -10.72 1.81 -2.94
CA ILE A 138 -11.61 0.75 -2.47
C ILE A 138 -12.09 1.10 -1.06
N SER A 139 -13.39 1.18 -0.88
CA SER A 139 -14.04 1.35 0.41
C SER A 139 -15.17 0.34 0.57
N PRO A 140 -15.71 0.14 1.78
CA PRO A 140 -16.85 -0.74 1.96
C PRO A 140 -18.03 -0.36 1.06
N GLY A 141 -18.40 -1.28 0.16
CA GLY A 141 -19.53 -1.12 -0.75
C GLY A 141 -19.26 -0.31 -2.02
N GLU A 142 -18.08 0.34 -2.16
CA GLU A 142 -17.79 1.18 -3.32
C GLU A 142 -16.36 1.04 -3.81
N ILE A 143 -16.18 1.09 -5.13
CA ILE A 143 -14.88 1.16 -5.80
C ILE A 143 -14.90 2.36 -6.73
N TYR A 144 -13.98 3.28 -6.52
CA TYR A 144 -13.76 4.42 -7.43
C TYR A 144 -12.63 4.08 -8.37
N ILE A 145 -12.82 4.33 -9.67
CA ILE A 145 -11.85 4.05 -10.72
C ILE A 145 -11.37 5.38 -11.30
N ASN A 146 -10.05 5.53 -11.43
CA ASN A 146 -9.48 6.72 -12.03
C ASN A 146 -9.81 6.78 -13.52
N GLN A 147 -10.48 7.85 -13.94
CA GLN A 147 -10.93 8.05 -15.31
C GLN A 147 -9.83 8.66 -16.22
N HIS A 148 -8.68 9.04 -15.64
CA HIS A 148 -7.63 9.80 -16.32
C HIS A 148 -6.34 9.00 -16.52
N ILE A 149 -6.38 7.72 -16.28
CA ILE A 149 -5.24 6.81 -16.51
C ILE A 149 -5.50 5.91 -17.70
#